data_cf802aabbf2b77a2b72e9391090ea40f
#
_entry.id   cf802aabbf2b77a2b72e9391090ea40f
#
_cell.length_a   1.000
_cell.length_b   1.000
_cell.length_c   1.000
_cell.angle_alpha   90.00
_cell.angle_beta   90.00
_cell.angle_gamma   90.00
#
_symmetry.space_group_name_H-M   'P 1'
#
loop_
_entity.id
_entity.type
_entity.pdbx_description
1 polymer ?
#
loop_
_entity_poly.entity_id
_entity_poly.type
_entity_poly.pdbx_seq_one_letter_code
_entity_poly.pdbx_strand_id
1 'polypeptide(L)'
;MDIPNLRWWGWGTLDRSYPLENRPQFWPTLRAWLELPDDLTERPPVPLESIQLRPSRLDDPVLASLRRLVGEEAVRLDLRARVEHACGKAYRDLVRVRAGIVPNPPDAVVYPADEGQVAAIVAWAADRDILIIPFGGGSTVLGAVEPPPDDRPTISLDLARLDRLISIDPISRTARIQAGATGPEVEAQLNARGFTLGHFPQSFEFSTLGGWIATRGAGQTSTGYGKIEHMTQAVQVVTPVGLIETRDVPASATGPSLLEILVGSEGTCGVITQATMRVCPRPEVQDYRGFLFHRLDEAIAALRDLMQQGPCPTIARLSDPEETAGFAVLAHAHSGLRALMDWAADRYLAWKGHSLTGGSCFLLLGYDGTPEDVRPRWRRATEICQDHGGLPLGRSVGESWKRERFAQPYLRDTLLGVGVMVDTLETATTWSNLLPLYEAMTAAIRAAIRNTGGGPGYVMTHISHIYPWGASLYTTFLGRQVPGEEIAQWWAVKEAATEAILAAGGTLSHHHGIGRDHARWLREEVGPVGVKVLQVVKATLDPTGIMNPGVLLEES
;
A
#
# COMPACT_ATOMS: atom_id res chain seq x y z
N MET A 1 -17.67 -7.42 -5.29
CA MET A 1 -18.54 -6.32 -5.82
C MET A 1 -18.01 -5.96 -7.19
N ASP A 2 -18.79 -6.12 -8.26
CA ASP A 2 -18.40 -5.57 -9.55
C ASP A 2 -18.43 -4.05 -9.42
N ILE A 3 -17.29 -3.41 -9.20
CA ILE A 3 -17.20 -1.94 -9.21
C ILE A 3 -17.37 -1.54 -10.67
N PRO A 4 -18.49 -0.89 -11.04
CA PRO A 4 -18.71 -0.49 -12.41
C PRO A 4 -17.55 0.39 -12.88
N ASN A 5 -17.05 0.13 -14.09
CA ASN A 5 -15.99 0.93 -14.72
C ASN A 5 -14.62 0.90 -14.03
N LEU A 6 -14.27 -0.15 -13.27
CA LEU A 6 -12.91 -0.31 -12.74
C LEU A 6 -11.89 -0.37 -13.90
N ARG A 7 -10.76 0.30 -13.72
CA ARG A 7 -9.63 0.21 -14.67
C ARG A 7 -8.91 -1.11 -14.52
N TRP A 8 -9.07 -2.00 -15.47
CA TRP A 8 -8.31 -3.24 -15.51
C TRP A 8 -6.79 -3.00 -15.73
N TRP A 9 -6.45 -1.89 -16.37
CA TRP A 9 -5.09 -1.49 -16.77
C TRP A 9 -4.43 -0.45 -15.85
N GLY A 10 -5.05 -0.04 -14.77
CA GLY A 10 -4.58 1.06 -13.92
C GLY A 10 -5.24 1.09 -12.55
N TRP A 11 -5.36 2.28 -11.98
CA TRP A 11 -5.91 2.53 -10.66
C TRP A 11 -7.29 3.19 -10.74
N GLY A 12 -8.22 2.69 -9.91
CA GLY A 12 -9.54 3.29 -9.73
C GLY A 12 -10.48 3.09 -10.92
N THR A 13 -11.42 4.00 -11.09
CA THR A 13 -12.50 3.93 -12.09
C THR A 13 -12.19 4.79 -13.33
N LEU A 14 -12.84 4.50 -14.45
CA LEU A 14 -12.60 5.18 -15.73
C LEU A 14 -13.01 6.67 -15.73
N ASP A 15 -13.94 7.04 -14.87
CA ASP A 15 -14.50 8.39 -14.74
C ASP A 15 -13.65 9.30 -13.84
N ARG A 16 -12.59 8.79 -13.21
CA ARG A 16 -11.72 9.56 -12.31
C ARG A 16 -10.27 9.55 -12.77
N SER A 17 -9.69 10.72 -12.97
CA SER A 17 -8.27 10.92 -13.29
C SER A 17 -7.64 11.92 -12.32
N TYR A 18 -6.31 11.98 -12.29
CA TYR A 18 -5.61 13.02 -11.55
C TYR A 18 -5.77 14.38 -12.26
N PRO A 19 -6.30 15.42 -11.59
CA PRO A 19 -6.58 16.71 -12.26
C PRO A 19 -5.28 17.50 -12.45
N LEU A 20 -4.79 17.61 -13.68
CA LEU A 20 -3.58 18.38 -14.04
C LEU A 20 -3.88 19.73 -14.70
N GLU A 21 -5.12 20.01 -15.08
CA GLU A 21 -5.53 21.20 -15.86
C GLU A 21 -5.17 22.52 -15.16
N ASN A 22 -5.22 22.54 -13.83
CA ASN A 22 -4.91 23.73 -13.03
C ASN A 22 -3.51 23.70 -12.40
N ARG A 23 -2.57 22.91 -12.98
CA ARG A 23 -1.19 22.71 -12.48
C ARG A 23 -0.16 23.02 -13.59
N PRO A 24 -0.04 24.30 -14.01
CA PRO A 24 0.71 24.66 -15.22
C PRO A 24 2.21 24.37 -15.11
N GLN A 25 2.75 24.29 -13.90
CA GLN A 25 4.17 24.01 -13.68
C GLN A 25 4.51 22.52 -13.75
N PHE A 26 3.51 21.62 -13.73
CA PHE A 26 3.76 20.19 -13.64
C PHE A 26 4.58 19.67 -14.81
N TRP A 27 4.07 19.80 -16.04
CA TRP A 27 4.75 19.24 -17.22
C TRP A 27 6.10 19.91 -17.52
N PRO A 28 6.24 21.25 -17.49
CA PRO A 28 7.54 21.88 -17.70
C PRO A 28 8.59 21.41 -16.69
N THR A 29 8.24 21.31 -15.41
CA THR A 29 9.16 20.89 -14.35
C THR A 29 9.52 19.40 -14.47
N LEU A 30 8.54 18.55 -14.71
CA LEU A 30 8.78 17.10 -14.88
C LEU A 30 9.70 16.82 -16.06
N ARG A 31 9.50 17.54 -17.19
CA ARG A 31 10.40 17.44 -18.36
C ARG A 31 11.83 17.83 -18.00
N ALA A 32 12.00 18.92 -17.27
CA ALA A 32 13.33 19.35 -16.85
C ALA A 32 13.99 18.36 -15.87
N TRP A 33 13.23 17.80 -14.93
CA TRP A 33 13.76 16.86 -13.95
C TRP A 33 14.18 15.51 -14.54
N LEU A 34 13.45 15.04 -15.56
CA LEU A 34 13.67 13.71 -16.15
C LEU A 34 14.30 13.77 -17.56
N GLU A 35 14.62 14.97 -18.05
CA GLU A 35 15.12 15.18 -19.43
C GLU A 35 14.21 14.52 -20.47
N LEU A 36 12.89 14.71 -20.30
CA LEU A 36 11.90 14.16 -21.23
C LEU A 36 11.84 14.97 -22.52
N PRO A 37 11.52 14.35 -23.68
CA PRO A 37 11.34 15.05 -24.94
C PRO A 37 10.15 16.04 -24.86
N ASP A 38 10.18 17.07 -25.71
CA ASP A 38 9.13 18.09 -25.79
C ASP A 38 7.80 17.50 -26.29
N ASP A 39 7.87 16.51 -27.18
CA ASP A 39 6.74 15.81 -27.78
C ASP A 39 6.41 14.51 -27.02
N LEU A 40 5.88 14.62 -25.82
CA LEU A 40 5.39 13.45 -25.07
C LEU A 40 4.19 12.84 -25.81
N THR A 41 4.39 11.66 -26.37
CA THR A 41 3.31 10.91 -27.01
C THR A 41 2.60 10.04 -25.97
N GLU A 42 1.30 10.21 -25.86
CA GLU A 42 0.48 9.37 -25.00
C GLU A 42 0.40 7.94 -25.55
N ARG A 43 0.62 6.97 -24.68
CA ARG A 43 0.55 5.52 -24.95
C ARG A 43 -0.65 4.95 -24.20
N PRO A 44 -1.84 4.95 -24.81
CA PRO A 44 -3.02 4.37 -24.16
C PRO A 44 -2.85 2.86 -23.98
N PRO A 45 -3.53 2.25 -23.01
CA PRO A 45 -3.61 0.80 -22.90
C PRO A 45 -4.30 0.22 -24.14
N VAL A 46 -3.96 -1.01 -24.50
CA VAL A 46 -4.66 -1.73 -25.58
C VAL A 46 -6.14 -1.92 -25.19
N PRO A 47 -7.07 -2.05 -26.14
CA PRO A 47 -8.45 -2.42 -25.85
C PRO A 47 -8.54 -3.77 -25.14
N LEU A 48 -9.43 -3.92 -24.16
CA LEU A 48 -9.61 -5.18 -23.41
C LEU A 48 -9.87 -6.36 -24.35
N GLU A 49 -10.68 -6.14 -25.36
CA GLU A 49 -11.10 -7.15 -26.34
C GLU A 49 -9.95 -7.65 -27.23
N SER A 50 -8.84 -6.92 -27.27
CA SER A 50 -7.64 -7.34 -27.99
C SER A 50 -6.75 -8.29 -27.20
N ILE A 51 -6.98 -8.41 -25.88
CA ILE A 51 -6.21 -9.29 -25.00
C ILE A 51 -6.61 -10.74 -25.25
N GLN A 52 -5.63 -11.58 -25.55
CA GLN A 52 -5.84 -13.00 -25.74
C GLN A 52 -5.33 -13.76 -24.51
N LEU A 53 -6.24 -14.41 -23.79
CA LEU A 53 -5.90 -15.30 -22.68
C LEU A 53 -5.87 -16.75 -23.15
N ARG A 54 -5.00 -17.56 -22.52
CA ARG A 54 -5.12 -19.01 -22.68
C ARG A 54 -6.51 -19.48 -22.23
N PRO A 55 -7.09 -20.52 -22.85
CA PRO A 55 -8.32 -21.14 -22.37
C PRO A 55 -8.21 -21.58 -20.91
N SER A 56 -9.33 -21.68 -20.21
CA SER A 56 -9.37 -22.27 -18.88
C SER A 56 -8.96 -23.75 -18.95
N ARG A 57 -8.18 -24.18 -17.97
CA ARG A 57 -7.76 -25.59 -17.80
C ARG A 57 -8.75 -26.40 -16.95
N LEU A 58 -9.78 -25.74 -16.39
CA LEU A 58 -10.86 -26.41 -15.69
C LEU A 58 -11.81 -27.03 -16.72
N ASP A 59 -11.97 -28.35 -16.69
CA ASP A 59 -12.92 -29.05 -17.55
C ASP A 59 -14.37 -28.88 -17.09
N ASP A 60 -15.34 -29.24 -17.94
CA ASP A 60 -16.76 -29.10 -17.64
C ASP A 60 -17.22 -29.81 -16.37
N PRO A 61 -16.78 -31.07 -16.06
CA PRO A 61 -17.11 -31.74 -14.80
C PRO A 61 -16.59 -31.00 -13.56
N VAL A 62 -15.37 -30.50 -13.61
CA VAL A 62 -14.74 -29.71 -12.54
C VAL A 62 -15.47 -28.40 -12.34
N LEU A 63 -15.76 -27.66 -13.41
CA LEU A 63 -16.55 -26.43 -13.37
C LEU A 63 -17.97 -26.68 -12.81
N ALA A 64 -18.66 -27.73 -13.27
CA ALA A 64 -19.97 -28.07 -12.77
C ALA A 64 -19.95 -28.41 -11.27
N SER A 65 -18.87 -29.04 -10.78
CA SER A 65 -18.71 -29.33 -9.35
C SER A 65 -18.47 -28.04 -8.54
N LEU A 66 -17.67 -27.09 -9.04
CA LEU A 66 -17.42 -25.81 -8.41
C LEU A 66 -18.71 -24.94 -8.35
N ARG A 67 -19.44 -24.89 -9.46
CA ARG A 67 -20.73 -24.17 -9.55
C ARG A 67 -21.80 -24.70 -8.59
N ARG A 68 -21.78 -26.01 -8.30
CA ARG A 68 -22.68 -26.59 -7.28
C ARG A 68 -22.37 -26.11 -5.87
N LEU A 69 -21.11 -25.75 -5.56
CA LEU A 69 -20.72 -25.24 -4.24
C LEU A 69 -21.14 -23.79 -4.03
N VAL A 70 -21.05 -22.94 -5.07
CA VAL A 70 -21.18 -21.49 -4.91
C VAL A 70 -22.29 -20.85 -5.72
N GLY A 71 -22.90 -21.58 -6.66
CA GLY A 71 -23.85 -21.07 -7.64
C GLY A 71 -23.19 -20.69 -8.96
N GLU A 72 -23.97 -20.73 -10.04
CA GLU A 72 -23.50 -20.49 -11.43
C GLU A 72 -22.87 -19.10 -11.58
N GLU A 73 -23.56 -18.06 -11.07
CA GLU A 73 -23.18 -16.66 -11.19
C GLU A 73 -21.93 -16.29 -10.36
N ALA A 74 -21.53 -17.15 -9.43
CA ALA A 74 -20.36 -16.92 -8.58
C ALA A 74 -19.06 -17.42 -9.23
N VAL A 75 -19.10 -18.09 -10.38
CA VAL A 75 -17.95 -18.60 -11.12
C VAL A 75 -17.82 -17.88 -12.45
N ARG A 76 -16.84 -17.00 -12.57
CA ARG A 76 -16.62 -16.16 -13.76
C ARG A 76 -15.44 -16.70 -14.58
N LEU A 77 -15.69 -16.86 -15.87
CA LEU A 77 -14.69 -17.32 -16.87
C LEU A 77 -14.45 -16.27 -17.96
N ASP A 78 -15.18 -15.16 -17.91
CA ASP A 78 -15.09 -14.12 -18.93
C ASP A 78 -13.72 -13.40 -18.91
N LEU A 79 -13.39 -12.82 -20.04
CA LEU A 79 -12.11 -12.14 -20.28
C LEU A 79 -11.83 -11.09 -19.21
N ARG A 80 -12.81 -10.25 -18.91
CA ARG A 80 -12.64 -9.13 -17.98
C ARG A 80 -12.31 -9.60 -16.58
N ALA A 81 -13.10 -10.52 -16.02
CA ALA A 81 -12.87 -11.05 -14.69
C ALA A 81 -11.46 -11.67 -14.58
N ARG A 82 -11.04 -12.47 -15.56
CA ARG A 82 -9.73 -13.14 -15.55
C ARG A 82 -8.56 -12.17 -15.72
N VAL A 83 -8.72 -11.07 -16.48
CA VAL A 83 -7.69 -10.01 -16.60
C VAL A 83 -7.58 -9.21 -15.31
N GLU A 84 -8.69 -8.80 -14.71
CA GLU A 84 -8.70 -8.02 -13.46
C GLU A 84 -8.09 -8.77 -12.27
N HIS A 85 -8.13 -10.11 -12.32
CA HIS A 85 -7.59 -10.98 -11.25
C HIS A 85 -6.26 -11.65 -11.62
N ALA A 86 -5.64 -11.27 -12.72
CA ALA A 86 -4.38 -11.87 -13.17
C ALA A 86 -3.14 -11.26 -12.49
N CYS A 87 -3.25 -10.06 -11.96
CA CYS A 87 -2.12 -9.35 -11.34
C CYS A 87 -2.58 -8.27 -10.37
N GLY A 88 -1.62 -7.72 -9.61
CA GLY A 88 -1.84 -6.57 -8.75
C GLY A 88 -1.63 -5.24 -9.46
N LYS A 89 -1.02 -4.30 -8.74
CA LYS A 89 -0.72 -2.94 -9.23
C LYS A 89 0.77 -2.60 -9.13
N ALA A 90 1.66 -3.62 -9.17
CA ALA A 90 3.09 -3.39 -9.32
C ALA A 90 3.38 -2.69 -10.66
N TYR A 91 4.49 -1.96 -10.73
CA TYR A 91 4.89 -1.30 -11.98
C TYR A 91 4.93 -2.31 -13.15
N ARG A 92 5.60 -3.46 -12.97
CA ARG A 92 5.69 -4.51 -13.98
C ARG A 92 4.34 -5.06 -14.42
N ASP A 93 3.39 -5.15 -13.48
CA ASP A 93 2.03 -5.61 -13.75
C ASP A 93 1.30 -4.63 -14.67
N LEU A 94 1.38 -3.33 -14.34
CA LEU A 94 0.74 -2.28 -15.12
C LEU A 94 1.36 -2.12 -16.51
N VAL A 95 2.69 -2.22 -16.64
CA VAL A 95 3.37 -2.19 -17.93
C VAL A 95 2.90 -3.35 -18.81
N ARG A 96 2.88 -4.58 -18.28
CA ARG A 96 2.45 -5.77 -19.01
C ARG A 96 0.97 -5.70 -19.41
N VAL A 97 0.08 -5.44 -18.46
CA VAL A 97 -1.35 -5.45 -18.72
C VAL A 97 -1.76 -4.35 -19.69
N ARG A 98 -1.17 -3.15 -19.61
CA ARG A 98 -1.39 -2.05 -20.58
C ARG A 98 -0.98 -2.42 -22.00
N ALA A 99 0.04 -3.27 -22.15
CA ALA A 99 0.49 -3.83 -23.42
C ALA A 99 -0.32 -5.08 -23.87
N GLY A 100 -1.33 -5.50 -23.10
CA GLY A 100 -2.12 -6.70 -23.39
C GLY A 100 -1.44 -8.01 -23.00
N ILE A 101 -0.36 -7.96 -22.24
CA ILE A 101 0.42 -9.13 -21.83
C ILE A 101 -0.06 -9.62 -20.46
N VAL A 102 -0.73 -10.76 -20.44
CA VAL A 102 -1.25 -11.43 -19.24
C VAL A 102 -0.74 -12.87 -19.25
N PRO A 103 0.45 -13.13 -18.70
CA PRO A 103 1.12 -14.44 -18.88
C PRO A 103 0.41 -15.56 -18.11
N ASN A 104 -0.06 -15.30 -16.92
CA ASN A 104 -0.65 -16.29 -16.01
C ASN A 104 -2.06 -15.89 -15.57
N PRO A 105 -3.08 -15.87 -16.47
CA PRO A 105 -4.44 -15.57 -16.05
C PRO A 105 -4.99 -16.70 -15.19
N PRO A 106 -5.80 -16.41 -14.14
CA PRO A 106 -6.51 -17.47 -13.41
C PRO A 106 -7.47 -18.21 -14.36
N ASP A 107 -7.69 -19.50 -14.11
CA ASP A 107 -8.60 -20.32 -14.92
C ASP A 107 -10.05 -19.97 -14.67
N ALA A 108 -10.38 -19.56 -13.44
CA ALA A 108 -11.65 -18.98 -13.05
C ALA A 108 -11.50 -17.97 -11.92
N VAL A 109 -12.46 -17.06 -11.80
CA VAL A 109 -12.63 -16.19 -10.63
C VAL A 109 -13.88 -16.66 -9.87
N VAL A 110 -13.76 -16.84 -8.56
CA VAL A 110 -14.81 -17.41 -7.71
C VAL A 110 -15.17 -16.45 -6.58
N TYR A 111 -16.44 -16.17 -6.42
CA TYR A 111 -16.99 -15.22 -5.43
C TYR A 111 -17.84 -15.95 -4.38
N PRO A 112 -17.24 -16.47 -3.29
CA PRO A 112 -18.01 -17.11 -2.22
C PRO A 112 -18.93 -16.12 -1.51
N ALA A 113 -20.10 -16.58 -1.08
CA ALA A 113 -21.08 -15.76 -0.38
C ALA A 113 -20.88 -15.70 1.14
N ASP A 114 -20.21 -16.72 1.69
CA ASP A 114 -19.98 -16.87 3.12
C ASP A 114 -18.75 -17.76 3.43
N GLU A 115 -18.40 -17.85 4.68
CA GLU A 115 -17.24 -18.60 5.18
C GLU A 115 -17.38 -20.13 4.93
N GLY A 116 -18.62 -20.65 4.93
CA GLY A 116 -18.89 -22.06 4.63
C GLY A 116 -18.55 -22.39 3.19
N GLN A 117 -18.87 -21.50 2.25
CA GLN A 117 -18.47 -21.64 0.85
C GLN A 117 -16.95 -21.54 0.68
N VAL A 118 -16.27 -20.63 1.40
CA VAL A 118 -14.79 -20.56 1.39
C VAL A 118 -14.20 -21.91 1.83
N ALA A 119 -14.68 -22.46 2.95
CA ALA A 119 -14.20 -23.75 3.44
C ALA A 119 -14.46 -24.90 2.45
N ALA A 120 -15.63 -24.92 1.83
CA ALA A 120 -15.97 -25.93 0.82
C ALA A 120 -15.09 -25.81 -0.44
N ILE A 121 -14.79 -24.58 -0.90
CA ILE A 121 -13.90 -24.32 -2.05
C ILE A 121 -12.48 -24.77 -1.75
N VAL A 122 -11.94 -24.41 -0.57
CA VAL A 122 -10.56 -24.77 -0.18
C VAL A 122 -10.40 -26.29 -0.10
N ALA A 123 -11.33 -26.99 0.53
CA ALA A 123 -11.33 -28.46 0.58
C ALA A 123 -11.47 -29.08 -0.82
N TRP A 124 -12.39 -28.57 -1.64
CA TRP A 124 -12.62 -29.01 -3.03
C TRP A 124 -11.36 -28.84 -3.90
N ALA A 125 -10.64 -27.74 -3.73
CA ALA A 125 -9.43 -27.45 -4.48
C ALA A 125 -8.26 -28.32 -4.03
N ALA A 126 -8.11 -28.58 -2.71
CA ALA A 126 -7.11 -29.47 -2.15
C ALA A 126 -7.25 -30.92 -2.67
N ASP A 127 -8.50 -31.42 -2.78
CA ASP A 127 -8.79 -32.74 -3.32
C ASP A 127 -8.45 -32.90 -4.82
N ARG A 128 -8.29 -31.78 -5.55
CA ARG A 128 -8.11 -31.75 -7.02
C ARG A 128 -6.80 -31.12 -7.47
N ASP A 129 -5.93 -30.77 -6.53
CA ASP A 129 -4.66 -30.11 -6.81
C ASP A 129 -4.83 -28.81 -7.64
N ILE A 130 -5.84 -27.99 -7.27
CA ILE A 130 -6.15 -26.71 -7.91
C ILE A 130 -5.61 -25.59 -7.03
N LEU A 131 -4.83 -24.69 -7.62
CA LEU A 131 -4.24 -23.56 -6.91
C LEU A 131 -5.30 -22.52 -6.56
N ILE A 132 -5.17 -21.94 -5.37
CA ILE A 132 -6.00 -20.83 -4.88
C ILE A 132 -5.14 -19.60 -4.67
N ILE A 133 -5.52 -18.51 -5.33
CA ILE A 133 -4.98 -17.18 -5.06
C ILE A 133 -6.07 -16.40 -4.31
N PRO A 134 -5.95 -16.20 -2.99
CA PRO A 134 -6.87 -15.34 -2.25
C PRO A 134 -6.80 -13.90 -2.77
N PHE A 135 -7.94 -13.31 -3.07
CA PHE A 135 -8.01 -11.98 -3.66
C PHE A 135 -8.93 -11.07 -2.84
N GLY A 136 -8.46 -9.87 -2.54
CA GLY A 136 -9.25 -8.79 -1.94
C GLY A 136 -9.46 -7.67 -2.96
N GLY A 137 -8.79 -6.53 -2.79
CA GLY A 137 -8.87 -5.42 -3.74
C GLY A 137 -7.82 -5.41 -4.86
N GLY A 138 -6.98 -6.42 -4.98
CA GLY A 138 -5.93 -6.49 -6.01
C GLY A 138 -4.92 -5.34 -5.98
N SER A 139 -4.77 -4.64 -4.86
CA SER A 139 -3.99 -3.40 -4.74
C SER A 139 -2.51 -3.63 -4.42
N THR A 140 -2.07 -4.87 -4.26
CA THR A 140 -0.66 -5.21 -3.98
C THR A 140 0.28 -4.68 -5.06
N VAL A 141 1.47 -4.27 -4.65
CA VAL A 141 2.52 -3.73 -5.53
C VAL A 141 3.76 -4.63 -5.58
N LEU A 142 3.67 -5.86 -5.06
CA LEU A 142 4.75 -6.84 -4.97
C LEU A 142 4.41 -8.20 -5.60
N GLY A 143 3.42 -8.24 -6.51
CA GLY A 143 3.05 -9.44 -7.25
C GLY A 143 2.37 -10.54 -6.41
N ALA A 144 1.82 -10.23 -5.23
CA ALA A 144 1.25 -11.22 -4.32
C ALA A 144 -0.04 -11.91 -4.82
N VAL A 145 -0.72 -11.36 -5.82
CA VAL A 145 -1.96 -11.94 -6.38
C VAL A 145 -1.80 -12.44 -7.82
N GLU A 146 -0.59 -12.41 -8.36
CA GLU A 146 -0.32 -12.97 -9.68
C GLU A 146 -0.24 -14.50 -9.58
N PRO A 147 -1.04 -15.29 -10.36
CA PRO A 147 -0.88 -16.74 -10.40
C PRO A 147 0.54 -17.15 -10.83
N PRO A 148 1.09 -18.24 -10.28
CA PRO A 148 2.41 -18.71 -10.69
C PRO A 148 2.40 -19.29 -12.11
N PRO A 149 3.57 -19.40 -12.76
CA PRO A 149 3.74 -20.18 -13.99
C PRO A 149 3.74 -21.68 -13.66
N ASP A 150 2.56 -22.23 -13.34
CA ASP A 150 2.35 -23.61 -12.89
C ASP A 150 1.40 -24.33 -13.89
N ASP A 151 1.57 -25.63 -14.07
CA ASP A 151 0.70 -26.44 -14.94
C ASP A 151 -0.65 -26.76 -14.27
N ARG A 152 -0.75 -26.67 -12.96
CA ARG A 152 -2.00 -26.85 -12.22
C ARG A 152 -3.02 -25.76 -12.55
N PRO A 153 -4.31 -26.09 -12.66
CA PRO A 153 -5.36 -25.07 -12.77
C PRO A 153 -5.33 -24.14 -11.56
N THR A 154 -5.64 -22.87 -11.77
CA THR A 154 -5.59 -21.83 -10.74
C THR A 154 -6.89 -21.07 -10.69
N ILE A 155 -7.49 -20.93 -9.50
CA ILE A 155 -8.62 -20.04 -9.27
C ILE A 155 -8.20 -18.81 -8.46
N SER A 156 -8.73 -17.66 -8.81
CA SER A 156 -8.71 -16.47 -7.96
C SER A 156 -9.95 -16.50 -7.08
N LEU A 157 -9.78 -16.47 -5.76
CA LEU A 157 -10.86 -16.51 -4.79
C LEU A 157 -11.12 -15.10 -4.25
N ASP A 158 -12.08 -14.42 -4.83
CA ASP A 158 -12.41 -13.03 -4.50
C ASP A 158 -13.43 -12.95 -3.36
N LEU A 159 -13.02 -12.31 -2.27
CA LEU A 159 -13.79 -12.20 -1.04
C LEU A 159 -14.75 -10.99 -1.01
N ALA A 160 -14.96 -10.29 -2.12
CA ALA A 160 -15.75 -9.06 -2.17
C ALA A 160 -17.19 -9.19 -1.63
N ARG A 161 -17.75 -10.41 -1.56
CA ARG A 161 -19.09 -10.67 -1.00
C ARG A 161 -19.08 -10.89 0.53
N LEU A 162 -17.91 -10.98 1.15
CA LEU A 162 -17.70 -11.05 2.59
C LEU A 162 -17.39 -9.63 3.12
N ASP A 163 -18.34 -8.72 3.13
CA ASP A 163 -18.17 -7.28 3.29
C ASP A 163 -18.85 -6.69 4.55
N ARG A 164 -19.39 -7.54 5.44
CA ARG A 164 -20.26 -7.08 6.53
C ARG A 164 -19.52 -6.89 7.85
N LEU A 165 -19.93 -5.87 8.60
CA LEU A 165 -19.74 -5.78 10.04
C LEU A 165 -20.67 -6.78 10.73
N ILE A 166 -20.12 -7.84 11.30
CA ILE A 166 -20.89 -8.94 11.95
C ILE A 166 -21.39 -8.50 13.32
N SER A 167 -20.49 -7.95 14.14
CA SER A 167 -20.82 -7.50 15.48
C SER A 167 -19.90 -6.39 15.95
N ILE A 168 -20.34 -5.63 16.95
CA ILE A 168 -19.53 -4.64 17.66
C ILE A 168 -19.78 -4.76 19.15
N ASP A 169 -18.71 -4.75 19.94
CA ASP A 169 -18.75 -4.62 21.39
C ASP A 169 -18.29 -3.20 21.77
N PRO A 170 -19.23 -2.32 22.16
CA PRO A 170 -18.90 -0.95 22.51
C PRO A 170 -18.18 -0.84 23.86
N ILE A 171 -18.26 -1.87 24.72
CA ILE A 171 -17.60 -1.89 26.03
C ILE A 171 -16.12 -2.21 25.84
N SER A 172 -15.83 -3.29 25.11
CA SER A 172 -14.44 -3.71 24.78
C SER A 172 -13.84 -2.90 23.63
N ARG A 173 -14.66 -2.12 22.89
CA ARG A 173 -14.27 -1.39 21.67
C ARG A 173 -13.64 -2.32 20.65
N THR A 174 -14.33 -3.41 20.37
CA THR A 174 -13.94 -4.36 19.31
C THR A 174 -15.08 -4.54 18.32
N ALA A 175 -14.73 -4.87 17.07
CA ALA A 175 -15.68 -5.11 16.01
C ALA A 175 -15.25 -6.33 15.20
N ARG A 176 -16.15 -7.28 14.95
CA ARG A 176 -15.93 -8.43 14.07
C ARG A 176 -16.42 -8.08 12.67
N ILE A 177 -15.51 -8.11 11.71
CA ILE A 177 -15.74 -7.63 10.34
C ILE A 177 -15.26 -8.71 9.36
N GLN A 178 -16.00 -8.91 8.28
CA GLN A 178 -15.63 -9.83 7.21
C GLN A 178 -14.47 -9.25 6.38
N ALA A 179 -13.62 -10.14 5.88
CA ALA A 179 -12.30 -9.80 5.31
C ALA A 179 -12.36 -9.10 3.94
N GLY A 180 -13.45 -9.25 3.20
CA GLY A 180 -13.66 -8.61 1.89
C GLY A 180 -14.15 -7.16 1.97
N ALA A 181 -14.48 -6.65 3.16
CA ALA A 181 -14.91 -5.26 3.32
C ALA A 181 -13.80 -4.29 2.93
N THR A 182 -14.11 -3.36 2.02
CA THR A 182 -13.19 -2.29 1.59
C THR A 182 -13.08 -1.20 2.66
N GLY A 183 -12.07 -0.33 2.54
CA GLY A 183 -11.86 0.77 3.48
C GLY A 183 -13.10 1.65 3.67
N PRO A 184 -13.74 2.16 2.60
CA PRO A 184 -14.98 2.92 2.71
C PRO A 184 -16.13 2.15 3.38
N GLU A 185 -16.29 0.86 3.10
CA GLU A 185 -17.33 0.02 3.70
C GLU A 185 -17.09 -0.22 5.20
N VAL A 186 -15.83 -0.51 5.59
CA VAL A 186 -15.43 -0.64 7.01
C VAL A 186 -15.74 0.63 7.76
N GLU A 187 -15.26 1.78 7.28
CA GLU A 187 -15.47 3.06 7.95
C GLU A 187 -16.95 3.48 7.97
N ALA A 188 -17.70 3.30 6.88
CA ALA A 188 -19.11 3.63 6.84
C ALA A 188 -19.92 2.83 7.88
N GLN A 189 -19.68 1.51 7.98
CA GLN A 189 -20.38 0.63 8.92
C GLN A 189 -20.01 0.93 10.39
N LEU A 190 -18.74 1.26 10.67
CA LEU A 190 -18.28 1.64 12.01
C LEU A 190 -18.75 3.05 12.39
N ASN A 191 -18.62 4.02 11.49
CA ASN A 191 -19.02 5.42 11.72
C ASN A 191 -20.53 5.54 12.02
N ALA A 192 -21.37 4.72 11.38
CA ALA A 192 -22.80 4.65 11.68
C ALA A 192 -23.10 4.23 13.14
N ARG A 193 -22.10 3.69 13.83
CA ARG A 193 -22.18 3.23 15.23
C ARG A 193 -21.31 4.07 16.18
N GLY A 194 -20.75 5.19 15.70
CA GLY A 194 -19.91 6.11 16.49
C GLY A 194 -18.45 5.68 16.65
N PHE A 195 -17.97 4.74 15.82
CA PHE A 195 -16.60 4.22 15.87
C PHE A 195 -15.86 4.45 14.54
N THR A 196 -14.55 4.30 14.57
CA THR A 196 -13.64 4.26 13.43
C THR A 196 -12.60 3.17 13.66
N LEU A 197 -12.14 2.52 12.58
CA LEU A 197 -10.95 1.69 12.62
C LEU A 197 -9.69 2.58 12.64
N GLY A 198 -9.74 3.70 11.93
CA GLY A 198 -8.60 4.61 11.84
C GLY A 198 -7.47 4.08 10.94
N HIS A 199 -7.74 3.13 10.06
CA HIS A 199 -6.77 2.58 9.13
C HIS A 199 -7.01 3.11 7.72
N PHE A 200 -6.14 4.00 7.24
CA PHE A 200 -6.28 4.71 5.96
C PHE A 200 -5.03 4.50 5.09
N PRO A 201 -4.80 3.30 4.49
CA PRO A 201 -3.70 3.11 3.55
C PRO A 201 -3.89 3.97 2.29
N GLN A 202 -2.84 4.13 1.48
CA GLN A 202 -2.95 4.85 0.21
C GLN A 202 -3.97 4.20 -0.74
N SER A 203 -4.13 2.88 -0.63
CA SER A 203 -5.07 2.06 -1.39
C SER A 203 -6.49 1.99 -0.78
N PHE A 204 -6.81 2.81 0.22
CA PHE A 204 -8.03 2.76 1.04
C PHE A 204 -9.32 2.53 0.26
N GLU A 205 -9.46 3.18 -0.91
CA GLU A 205 -10.69 3.14 -1.69
C GLU A 205 -11.03 1.73 -2.24
N PHE A 206 -10.01 0.88 -2.46
CA PHE A 206 -10.17 -0.40 -3.15
C PHE A 206 -9.58 -1.59 -2.38
N SER A 207 -8.71 -1.36 -1.40
CA SER A 207 -8.14 -2.44 -0.59
C SER A 207 -9.08 -2.91 0.50
N THR A 208 -8.96 -4.16 0.91
CA THR A 208 -9.86 -4.83 1.84
C THR A 208 -9.19 -5.13 3.18
N LEU A 209 -10.01 -5.31 4.23
CA LEU A 209 -9.54 -5.66 5.56
C LEU A 209 -8.64 -6.90 5.57
N GLY A 210 -9.06 -7.97 4.89
CA GLY A 210 -8.27 -9.20 4.79
C GLY A 210 -6.93 -8.99 4.09
N GLY A 211 -6.91 -8.17 3.04
CA GLY A 211 -5.69 -7.79 2.34
C GLY A 211 -4.71 -7.02 3.25
N TRP A 212 -5.21 -6.08 4.05
CA TRP A 212 -4.38 -5.34 5.01
C TRP A 212 -3.75 -6.27 6.05
N ILE A 213 -4.54 -7.18 6.62
CA ILE A 213 -4.08 -8.15 7.62
C ILE A 213 -3.04 -9.10 6.99
N ALA A 214 -3.31 -9.59 5.77
CA ALA A 214 -2.44 -10.50 5.05
C ALA A 214 -1.05 -9.90 4.72
N THR A 215 -0.93 -8.57 4.61
CA THR A 215 0.33 -7.88 4.25
C THR A 215 0.93 -7.04 5.39
N ARG A 216 0.40 -7.08 6.61
CA ARG A 216 0.81 -6.19 7.71
C ARG A 216 0.74 -4.72 7.32
N GLY A 217 -0.32 -4.31 6.64
CA GLY A 217 -0.49 -2.98 6.08
C GLY A 217 -0.40 -1.86 7.10
N ALA A 218 0.07 -0.69 6.67
CA ALA A 218 0.03 0.54 7.43
C ALA A 218 -0.88 1.58 6.77
N GLY A 219 -1.59 2.34 7.58
CA GLY A 219 -2.38 3.49 7.15
C GLY A 219 -1.70 4.81 7.47
N GLN A 220 -2.10 5.90 6.82
CA GLN A 220 -1.53 7.24 7.02
C GLN A 220 -1.59 7.72 8.48
N THR A 221 -2.51 7.19 9.26
CA THR A 221 -2.73 7.48 10.69
C THR A 221 -2.14 6.41 11.62
N SER A 222 -1.32 5.49 11.11
CA SER A 222 -0.76 4.37 11.89
C SER A 222 0.15 4.82 13.04
N THR A 223 0.71 6.02 12.99
CA THR A 223 1.48 6.57 14.12
C THR A 223 0.62 6.65 15.39
N GLY A 224 -0.63 7.09 15.28
CA GLY A 224 -1.53 7.23 16.42
C GLY A 224 -2.41 6.01 16.69
N TYR A 225 -3.00 5.42 15.65
CA TYR A 225 -3.91 4.28 15.80
C TYR A 225 -3.19 2.92 15.79
N GLY A 226 -1.96 2.86 15.31
CA GLY A 226 -1.20 1.62 15.09
C GLY A 226 -1.29 1.10 13.66
N LYS A 227 -0.44 0.14 13.32
CA LYS A 227 -0.54 -0.66 12.09
C LYS A 227 -1.65 -1.70 12.24
N ILE A 228 -2.01 -2.35 11.14
CA ILE A 228 -3.11 -3.33 11.13
C ILE A 228 -2.89 -4.48 12.12
N GLU A 229 -1.65 -4.97 12.27
CA GLU A 229 -1.32 -6.02 13.25
C GLU A 229 -1.58 -5.60 14.70
N HIS A 230 -1.40 -4.31 15.01
CA HIS A 230 -1.72 -3.78 16.32
C HIS A 230 -3.22 -3.60 16.55
N MET A 231 -4.00 -3.45 15.48
CA MET A 231 -5.46 -3.32 15.53
C MET A 231 -6.17 -4.67 15.54
N THR A 232 -5.53 -5.72 14.98
CA THR A 232 -6.11 -7.05 14.87
C THR A 232 -6.04 -7.76 16.23
N GLN A 233 -7.20 -8.11 16.78
CA GLN A 233 -7.33 -8.83 18.03
C GLN A 233 -7.42 -10.34 17.82
N ALA A 234 -8.18 -10.76 16.80
CA ALA A 234 -8.33 -12.15 16.42
C ALA A 234 -8.63 -12.28 14.92
N VAL A 235 -8.31 -13.43 14.35
CA VAL A 235 -8.62 -13.77 12.96
C VAL A 235 -9.26 -15.14 12.84
N GLN A 236 -10.07 -15.31 11.81
CA GLN A 236 -10.55 -16.59 11.33
C GLN A 236 -9.94 -16.87 9.95
N VAL A 237 -9.28 -18.02 9.82
CA VAL A 237 -8.56 -18.43 8.60
C VAL A 237 -9.00 -19.83 8.21
N VAL A 238 -9.45 -19.99 6.97
CA VAL A 238 -9.72 -21.29 6.37
C VAL A 238 -8.45 -21.79 5.70
N THR A 239 -7.98 -22.95 6.13
CA THR A 239 -6.79 -23.63 5.57
C THR A 239 -7.18 -24.96 4.92
N PRO A 240 -6.35 -25.57 4.06
CA PRO A 240 -6.59 -26.92 3.53
C PRO A 240 -6.77 -28.00 4.58
N VAL A 241 -6.22 -27.81 5.77
CA VAL A 241 -6.32 -28.79 6.88
C VAL A 241 -7.45 -28.46 7.86
N GLY A 242 -8.16 -27.34 7.70
CA GLY A 242 -9.30 -26.97 8.51
C GLY A 242 -9.33 -25.50 8.91
N LEU A 243 -10.26 -25.17 9.79
CA LEU A 243 -10.49 -23.81 10.28
C LEU A 243 -9.58 -23.49 11.47
N ILE A 244 -8.91 -22.34 11.41
CA ILE A 244 -8.22 -21.75 12.55
C ILE A 244 -8.99 -20.51 12.99
N GLU A 245 -9.35 -20.44 14.26
CA GLU A 245 -9.90 -19.25 14.90
C GLU A 245 -9.04 -18.90 16.11
N THR A 246 -8.36 -17.76 16.05
CA THR A 246 -7.55 -17.29 17.19
C THR A 246 -8.46 -16.72 18.27
N ARG A 247 -8.01 -16.76 19.52
CA ARG A 247 -8.84 -16.30 20.66
C ARG A 247 -8.96 -14.77 20.66
N ASP A 248 -10.18 -14.32 20.86
CA ASP A 248 -10.51 -12.90 21.05
C ASP A 248 -10.29 -12.49 22.52
N VAL A 249 -9.03 -12.27 22.89
CA VAL A 249 -8.60 -11.83 24.23
C VAL A 249 -7.48 -10.80 24.11
N PRO A 250 -7.35 -9.85 25.04
CA PRO A 250 -6.36 -8.77 24.92
C PRO A 250 -4.90 -9.25 24.98
N ALA A 251 -4.64 -10.37 25.63
CA ALA A 251 -3.31 -10.99 25.70
C ALA A 251 -3.42 -12.46 26.12
N SER A 252 -2.46 -13.27 25.69
CA SER A 252 -2.34 -14.67 26.08
C SER A 252 -0.87 -15.05 26.24
N ALA A 253 -0.56 -15.85 27.25
CA ALA A 253 0.78 -16.41 27.51
C ALA A 253 0.82 -17.92 27.23
N THR A 254 -0.04 -18.45 26.36
CA THR A 254 -0.16 -19.87 26.05
C THR A 254 0.75 -20.32 24.88
N GLY A 255 1.98 -19.84 24.86
CA GLY A 255 2.99 -20.15 23.83
C GLY A 255 3.10 -19.07 22.74
N PRO A 256 3.81 -19.38 21.62
CA PRO A 256 3.90 -18.48 20.47
C PRO A 256 2.52 -18.15 19.91
N SER A 257 2.34 -16.90 19.48
CA SER A 257 1.07 -16.39 18.97
C SER A 257 0.76 -16.93 17.57
N LEU A 258 -0.33 -17.70 17.44
CA LEU A 258 -0.84 -18.10 16.11
C LEU A 258 -1.35 -16.89 15.31
N LEU A 259 -1.85 -15.85 16.00
CA LEU A 259 -2.24 -14.61 15.34
C LEU A 259 -1.06 -13.99 14.58
N GLU A 260 0.12 -13.90 15.20
CA GLU A 260 1.32 -13.34 14.59
C GLU A 260 1.86 -14.19 13.41
N ILE A 261 1.58 -15.49 13.38
CA ILE A 261 1.91 -16.37 12.25
C ILE A 261 0.97 -16.11 11.06
N LEU A 262 -0.30 -15.84 11.32
CA LEU A 262 -1.34 -15.68 10.30
C LEU A 262 -1.37 -14.25 9.72
N VAL A 263 -1.10 -13.24 10.55
CA VAL A 263 -0.98 -11.83 10.13
C VAL A 263 0.32 -11.65 9.36
N GLY A 264 0.23 -11.25 8.09
CA GLY A 264 1.38 -11.14 7.19
C GLY A 264 1.68 -12.42 6.41
N SER A 265 0.79 -13.41 6.43
CA SER A 265 0.96 -14.66 5.69
C SER A 265 0.68 -14.56 4.18
N GLU A 266 0.20 -13.43 3.68
CA GLU A 266 -0.05 -13.14 2.26
C GLU A 266 -0.85 -14.22 1.51
N GLY A 267 -1.79 -14.89 2.22
CA GLY A 267 -2.61 -15.95 1.66
C GLY A 267 -1.92 -17.31 1.50
N THR A 268 -0.66 -17.43 1.90
CA THR A 268 0.12 -18.68 1.75
C THR A 268 -0.30 -19.77 2.74
N CYS A 269 -0.86 -19.41 3.88
CA CYS A 269 -1.32 -20.35 4.91
C CYS A 269 -2.82 -20.67 4.83
N GLY A 270 -3.60 -19.90 4.07
CA GLY A 270 -5.04 -20.03 4.00
C GLY A 270 -5.72 -18.72 3.64
N VAL A 271 -7.05 -18.68 3.76
CA VAL A 271 -7.91 -17.55 3.44
C VAL A 271 -8.44 -16.92 4.72
N ILE A 272 -8.08 -15.67 4.98
CA ILE A 272 -8.67 -14.88 6.06
C ILE A 272 -10.10 -14.55 5.67
N THR A 273 -11.09 -14.97 6.46
CA THR A 273 -12.52 -14.75 6.17
C THR A 273 -13.14 -13.63 7.00
N GLN A 274 -12.66 -13.45 8.23
CA GLN A 274 -13.08 -12.38 9.12
C GLN A 274 -12.03 -12.10 10.21
N ALA A 275 -12.11 -10.94 10.82
CA ALA A 275 -11.25 -10.55 11.93
C ALA A 275 -12.01 -9.78 13.01
N THR A 276 -11.58 -9.91 14.26
CA THR A 276 -11.96 -8.99 15.34
C THR A 276 -10.92 -7.88 15.41
N MET A 277 -11.37 -6.65 15.22
CA MET A 277 -10.54 -5.45 15.18
C MET A 277 -10.78 -4.59 16.41
N ARG A 278 -9.72 -4.03 17.00
CA ARG A 278 -9.86 -2.94 17.98
C ARG A 278 -10.31 -1.68 17.24
N VAL A 279 -11.34 -1.02 17.77
CA VAL A 279 -11.90 0.20 17.19
C VAL A 279 -11.84 1.36 18.19
N CYS A 280 -11.78 2.57 17.69
CA CYS A 280 -11.75 3.79 18.49
C CYS A 280 -13.07 4.56 18.33
N PRO A 281 -13.49 5.34 19.34
CA PRO A 281 -14.54 6.33 19.14
C PRO A 281 -14.19 7.25 17.97
N ARG A 282 -15.20 7.59 17.17
CA ARG A 282 -15.02 8.53 16.07
C ARG A 282 -14.54 9.88 16.62
N PRO A 283 -13.42 10.46 16.13
CA PRO A 283 -12.91 11.72 16.65
C PRO A 283 -13.85 12.88 16.33
N GLU A 284 -14.05 13.77 17.30
CA GLU A 284 -14.83 15.01 17.13
C GLU A 284 -14.06 16.05 16.30
N VAL A 285 -12.73 16.05 16.46
CA VAL A 285 -11.80 16.97 15.79
C VAL A 285 -10.68 16.18 15.13
N GLN A 286 -10.40 16.56 13.91
CA GLN A 286 -9.19 16.16 13.18
C GLN A 286 -8.47 17.44 12.77
N ASP A 287 -7.40 17.80 13.46
CA ASP A 287 -6.63 19.03 13.23
C ASP A 287 -5.27 18.68 12.63
N TYR A 288 -5.04 19.08 11.39
CA TYR A 288 -3.80 18.81 10.65
C TYR A 288 -3.12 20.13 10.31
N ARG A 289 -1.80 20.21 10.54
CA ARG A 289 -1.00 21.43 10.32
C ARG A 289 0.35 21.11 9.72
N GLY A 290 0.90 22.07 8.99
CA GLY A 290 2.22 21.96 8.37
C GLY A 290 3.29 22.78 9.11
N PHE A 291 4.53 22.30 8.95
CA PHE A 291 5.76 23.02 9.33
C PHE A 291 6.77 22.91 8.19
N LEU A 292 7.65 23.91 8.08
CA LEU A 292 8.83 23.86 7.22
C LEU A 292 10.11 23.86 8.07
N PHE A 293 11.05 23.03 7.66
CA PHE A 293 12.40 22.97 8.22
C PHE A 293 13.42 23.31 7.13
N HIS A 294 14.56 23.87 7.51
CA HIS A 294 15.66 24.12 6.59
C HIS A 294 16.39 22.83 6.21
N ARG A 295 16.48 21.88 7.14
CA ARG A 295 17.28 20.67 7.03
C ARG A 295 16.48 19.43 7.43
N LEU A 296 16.76 18.31 6.75
CA LEU A 296 16.10 17.04 7.02
C LEU A 296 16.46 16.49 8.41
N ASP A 297 17.71 16.63 8.84
CA ASP A 297 18.16 16.16 10.17
C ASP A 297 17.51 16.92 11.34
N GLU A 298 17.27 18.23 11.19
CA GLU A 298 16.50 19.03 12.17
C GLU A 298 15.05 18.54 12.30
N ALA A 299 14.42 18.29 11.16
CA ALA A 299 13.05 17.77 11.13
C ALA A 299 12.95 16.33 11.68
N ILE A 300 13.94 15.48 11.42
CA ILE A 300 14.03 14.12 12.01
C ILE A 300 14.18 14.23 13.53
N ALA A 301 15.01 15.14 14.03
CA ALA A 301 15.17 15.36 15.47
C ALA A 301 13.86 15.81 16.13
N ALA A 302 13.11 16.73 15.49
CA ALA A 302 11.79 17.14 15.96
C ALA A 302 10.79 15.97 16.01
N LEU A 303 10.76 15.13 14.98
CA LEU A 303 9.90 13.92 14.95
C LEU A 303 10.25 12.95 16.07
N ARG A 304 11.54 12.69 16.29
CA ARG A 304 12.00 11.80 17.37
C ARG A 304 11.57 12.35 18.73
N ASP A 305 11.77 13.64 18.97
CA ASP A 305 11.40 14.24 20.26
C ASP A 305 9.87 14.26 20.46
N LEU A 306 9.08 14.46 19.40
CA LEU A 306 7.62 14.28 19.45
C LEU A 306 7.22 12.87 19.89
N MET A 307 7.93 11.84 19.43
CA MET A 307 7.63 10.44 19.77
C MET A 307 8.15 10.03 21.15
N GLN A 308 9.29 10.54 21.58
CA GLN A 308 9.96 10.10 22.81
C GLN A 308 9.59 10.96 24.02
N GLN A 309 9.26 12.23 23.84
CA GLN A 309 9.07 13.18 24.93
C GLN A 309 7.79 14.03 24.79
N GLY A 310 7.19 14.03 23.60
CA GLY A 310 6.07 14.87 23.28
C GLY A 310 4.73 14.13 23.17
N PRO A 311 3.70 14.82 22.71
CA PRO A 311 2.44 14.18 22.38
C PRO A 311 2.57 13.41 21.06
N CYS A 312 2.45 12.07 21.11
CA CYS A 312 2.44 11.24 19.92
C CYS A 312 1.36 11.73 18.93
N PRO A 313 1.71 12.10 17.68
CA PRO A 313 0.73 12.56 16.71
C PRO A 313 -0.11 11.38 16.17
N THR A 314 -1.34 11.68 15.71
CA THR A 314 -2.15 10.69 14.98
C THR A 314 -1.54 10.41 13.61
N ILE A 315 -1.07 11.46 12.96
CA ILE A 315 -0.35 11.37 11.68
C ILE A 315 0.92 12.23 11.75
N ALA A 316 2.00 11.68 11.21
CA ALA A 316 3.22 12.43 10.92
C ALA A 316 3.75 12.01 9.54
N ARG A 317 4.07 13.00 8.72
CA ARG A 317 4.69 12.80 7.41
C ARG A 317 5.69 13.91 7.15
N LEU A 318 6.96 13.56 7.13
CA LEU A 318 8.05 14.47 6.82
C LEU A 318 8.55 14.17 5.41
N SER A 319 8.36 15.12 4.52
CA SER A 319 8.88 15.09 3.14
C SER A 319 10.31 15.62 3.09
N ASP A 320 11.18 14.92 2.38
CA ASP A 320 12.51 15.41 2.03
C ASP A 320 12.43 16.63 1.09
N PRO A 321 13.55 17.28 0.74
CA PRO A 321 13.54 18.42 -0.16
C PRO A 321 12.91 18.14 -1.53
N GLU A 322 13.17 16.96 -2.08
CA GLU A 322 12.65 16.55 -3.38
C GLU A 322 11.14 16.31 -3.33
N GLU A 323 10.62 15.62 -2.33
CA GLU A 323 9.18 15.43 -2.20
C GLU A 323 8.47 16.76 -1.91
N THR A 324 9.09 17.64 -1.11
CA THR A 324 8.57 19.00 -0.85
C THR A 324 8.45 19.80 -2.14
N ALA A 325 9.48 19.74 -3.00
CA ALA A 325 9.45 20.40 -4.31
C ALA A 325 8.39 19.77 -5.23
N GLY A 326 8.25 18.45 -5.20
CA GLY A 326 7.20 17.72 -5.94
C GLY A 326 5.80 18.18 -5.58
N PHE A 327 5.51 18.38 -4.29
CA PHE A 327 4.22 18.92 -3.85
C PHE A 327 4.02 20.37 -4.28
N ALA A 328 5.06 21.21 -4.25
CA ALA A 328 4.96 22.58 -4.72
C ALA A 328 4.60 22.66 -6.23
N VAL A 329 5.16 21.76 -7.03
CA VAL A 329 4.86 21.65 -8.48
C VAL A 329 3.44 21.15 -8.73
N LEU A 330 2.92 20.31 -7.84
CA LEU A 330 1.54 19.81 -7.87
C LEU A 330 0.53 20.79 -7.23
N ALA A 331 0.94 21.93 -6.70
CA ALA A 331 0.03 22.92 -6.15
C ALA A 331 -0.85 23.54 -7.24
N HIS A 332 -2.11 23.83 -6.88
CA HIS A 332 -3.04 24.50 -7.79
C HIS A 332 -2.62 25.94 -8.05
N ALA A 333 -2.65 26.36 -9.29
CA ALA A 333 -2.54 27.78 -9.63
C ALA A 333 -3.84 28.49 -9.26
N HIS A 334 -3.72 29.56 -8.49
CA HIS A 334 -4.84 30.42 -8.14
C HIS A 334 -4.84 31.71 -8.97
N SER A 335 -5.99 32.35 -9.07
CA SER A 335 -6.17 33.67 -9.73
C SER A 335 -6.72 34.72 -8.77
N GLY A 336 -6.60 35.99 -9.15
CA GLY A 336 -7.14 37.09 -8.38
C GLY A 336 -6.49 37.25 -7.00
N LEU A 337 -7.31 37.51 -5.97
CA LEU A 337 -6.83 37.79 -4.62
C LEU A 337 -6.04 36.62 -4.01
N ARG A 338 -6.40 35.37 -4.35
CA ARG A 338 -5.67 34.17 -3.88
C ARG A 338 -4.27 34.11 -4.46
N ALA A 339 -4.08 34.41 -5.73
CA ALA A 339 -2.74 34.49 -6.33
C ALA A 339 -1.86 35.54 -5.66
N LEU A 340 -2.43 36.66 -5.24
CA LEU A 340 -1.70 37.69 -4.47
C LEU A 340 -1.31 37.15 -3.07
N MET A 341 -2.19 36.41 -2.43
CA MET A 341 -1.89 35.75 -1.13
C MET A 341 -0.79 34.72 -1.26
N ASP A 342 -0.82 33.89 -2.30
CA ASP A 342 0.23 32.87 -2.57
C ASP A 342 1.58 33.56 -2.82
N TRP A 343 1.60 34.63 -3.63
CA TRP A 343 2.81 35.41 -3.86
C TRP A 343 3.35 36.03 -2.56
N ALA A 344 2.48 36.57 -1.69
CA ALA A 344 2.89 37.13 -0.41
C ALA A 344 3.43 36.06 0.54
N ALA A 345 2.83 34.84 0.53
CA ALA A 345 3.31 33.69 1.29
C ALA A 345 4.69 33.26 0.81
N ASP A 346 4.91 33.13 -0.50
CA ASP A 346 6.22 32.79 -1.06
C ASP A 346 7.29 33.79 -0.69
N ARG A 347 6.96 35.12 -0.74
CA ARG A 347 7.88 36.19 -0.31
C ARG A 347 8.19 36.11 1.17
N TYR A 348 7.21 35.80 2.01
CA TYR A 348 7.41 35.58 3.44
C TYR A 348 8.31 34.39 3.72
N LEU A 349 8.09 33.26 3.05
CA LEU A 349 8.93 32.05 3.15
C LEU A 349 10.37 32.36 2.74
N ALA A 350 10.56 33.04 1.60
CA ALA A 350 11.88 33.45 1.12
C ALA A 350 12.60 34.40 2.11
N TRP A 351 11.85 35.35 2.71
CA TRP A 351 12.40 36.23 3.76
C TRP A 351 12.82 35.45 5.00
N LYS A 352 12.11 34.36 5.35
CA LYS A 352 12.48 33.44 6.42
C LYS A 352 13.59 32.46 6.02
N GLY A 353 14.09 32.53 4.79
CA GLY A 353 15.13 31.64 4.27
C GLY A 353 14.62 30.29 3.79
N HIS A 354 13.32 30.09 3.69
CA HIS A 354 12.71 28.85 3.18
C HIS A 354 12.40 28.93 1.69
N SER A 355 12.53 27.80 1.01
CA SER A 355 12.11 27.63 -0.38
C SER A 355 11.48 26.24 -0.56
N LEU A 356 10.25 26.20 -1.04
CA LEU A 356 9.56 24.94 -1.33
C LEU A 356 10.23 24.14 -2.45
N THR A 357 10.94 24.84 -3.36
CA THR A 357 11.69 24.21 -4.46
C THR A 357 13.21 24.23 -4.27
N GLY A 358 13.68 24.75 -3.13
CA GLY A 358 15.09 25.03 -2.88
C GLY A 358 15.68 24.42 -1.61
N GLY A 359 15.20 23.22 -1.21
CA GLY A 359 15.85 22.45 -0.15
C GLY A 359 15.15 22.40 1.21
N SER A 360 14.01 23.08 1.39
CA SER A 360 13.22 22.96 2.63
C SER A 360 12.49 21.61 2.71
N CYS A 361 12.33 21.10 3.94
CA CYS A 361 11.59 19.88 4.25
C CYS A 361 10.21 20.23 4.82
N PHE A 362 9.16 19.60 4.30
CA PHE A 362 7.78 19.81 4.75
C PHE A 362 7.34 18.72 5.71
N LEU A 363 6.92 19.11 6.91
CA LEU A 363 6.36 18.21 7.91
C LEU A 363 4.86 18.47 8.05
N LEU A 364 4.06 17.43 7.81
CA LEU A 364 2.65 17.37 8.17
C LEU A 364 2.50 16.64 9.50
N LEU A 365 1.81 17.27 10.44
CA LEU A 365 1.37 16.65 11.70
C LEU A 365 -0.15 16.71 11.82
N GLY A 366 -0.73 15.73 12.50
CA GLY A 366 -2.15 15.70 12.79
C GLY A 366 -2.49 15.09 14.14
N TYR A 367 -3.54 15.62 14.75
CA TYR A 367 -4.12 15.12 15.99
C TYR A 367 -5.61 14.93 15.84
N ASP A 368 -6.07 13.72 16.17
CA ASP A 368 -7.48 13.34 16.27
C ASP A 368 -7.89 13.22 17.74
N GLY A 369 -9.13 13.55 18.07
CA GLY A 369 -9.65 13.42 19.42
C GLY A 369 -10.78 14.39 19.75
N THR A 370 -10.93 14.74 21.04
CA THR A 370 -11.80 15.83 21.48
C THR A 370 -11.06 17.18 21.42
N PRO A 371 -11.77 18.33 21.40
CA PRO A 371 -11.12 19.64 21.44
C PRO A 371 -10.20 19.83 22.65
N GLU A 372 -10.58 19.26 23.80
CA GLU A 372 -9.84 19.33 25.06
C GLU A 372 -8.51 18.57 24.97
N ASP A 373 -8.48 17.42 24.29
CA ASP A 373 -7.28 16.61 24.10
C ASP A 373 -6.35 17.20 23.02
N VAL A 374 -6.91 17.71 21.92
CA VAL A 374 -6.15 18.14 20.76
C VAL A 374 -5.41 19.47 21.00
N ARG A 375 -6.03 20.44 21.71
CA ARG A 375 -5.42 21.78 21.96
C ARG A 375 -4.09 21.73 22.72
N PRO A 376 -3.96 21.06 23.89
CA PRO A 376 -2.69 21.00 24.61
C PRO A 376 -1.62 20.21 23.85
N ARG A 377 -2.00 19.15 23.12
CA ARG A 377 -1.08 18.39 22.25
C ARG A 377 -0.48 19.29 21.18
N TRP A 378 -1.30 20.10 20.51
CA TRP A 378 -0.82 21.06 19.51
C TRP A 378 0.12 22.12 20.07
N ARG A 379 -0.16 22.64 21.27
CA ARG A 379 0.75 23.60 21.90
C ARG A 379 2.14 23.00 22.08
N ARG A 380 2.19 21.82 22.71
CA ARG A 380 3.46 21.13 22.95
C ARG A 380 4.18 20.72 21.66
N ALA A 381 3.45 20.21 20.68
CA ALA A 381 4.02 19.85 19.39
C ALA A 381 4.60 21.07 18.64
N THR A 382 3.93 22.20 18.72
CA THR A 382 4.42 23.45 18.12
C THR A 382 5.70 23.92 18.78
N GLU A 383 5.78 23.88 20.12
CA GLU A 383 7.01 24.21 20.86
C GLU A 383 8.17 23.32 20.42
N ILE A 384 7.99 21.98 20.41
CA ILE A 384 9.03 21.04 19.98
C ILE A 384 9.48 21.32 18.55
N CYS A 385 8.55 21.50 17.60
CA CYS A 385 8.92 21.81 16.22
C CYS A 385 9.71 23.12 16.11
N GLN A 386 9.31 24.15 16.84
CA GLN A 386 10.00 25.46 16.84
C GLN A 386 11.38 25.40 17.49
N ASP A 387 11.56 24.63 18.57
CA ASP A 387 12.85 24.40 19.22
C ASP A 387 13.86 23.75 18.27
N HIS A 388 13.39 22.99 17.26
CA HIS A 388 14.20 22.42 16.18
C HIS A 388 14.18 23.27 14.88
N GLY A 389 13.79 24.55 14.95
CA GLY A 389 13.81 25.47 13.80
C GLY A 389 12.61 25.36 12.85
N GLY A 390 11.56 24.61 13.20
CA GLY A 390 10.37 24.42 12.39
C GLY A 390 9.50 25.70 12.30
N LEU A 391 9.23 26.19 11.09
CA LEU A 391 8.34 27.30 10.80
C LEU A 391 6.90 26.81 10.64
N PRO A 392 5.94 27.22 11.50
CA PRO A 392 4.56 26.78 11.38
C PRO A 392 3.86 27.42 10.16
N LEU A 393 3.16 26.60 9.36
CA LEU A 393 2.37 27.01 8.18
C LEU A 393 0.85 27.06 8.46
N GLY A 394 0.42 26.59 9.63
CA GLY A 394 -0.99 26.58 10.00
C GLY A 394 -1.79 25.41 9.41
N ARG A 395 -3.13 25.52 9.42
CA ARG A 395 -4.09 24.46 9.07
C ARG A 395 -4.36 24.29 7.57
N SER A 396 -4.24 25.37 6.78
CA SER A 396 -4.64 25.36 5.36
C SER A 396 -3.94 24.27 4.55
N VAL A 397 -2.65 24.04 4.80
CA VAL A 397 -1.87 22.99 4.12
C VAL A 397 -2.31 21.58 4.54
N GLY A 398 -2.66 21.41 5.81
CA GLY A 398 -3.18 20.13 6.33
C GLY A 398 -4.55 19.78 5.74
N GLU A 399 -5.44 20.76 5.64
CA GLU A 399 -6.76 20.60 5.01
C GLU A 399 -6.67 20.31 3.50
N SER A 400 -5.71 20.93 2.81
CA SER A 400 -5.44 20.63 1.40
C SER A 400 -4.96 19.18 1.23
N TRP A 401 -3.98 18.77 2.02
CA TRP A 401 -3.50 17.39 2.01
C TRP A 401 -4.62 16.37 2.28
N LYS A 402 -5.47 16.64 3.28
CA LYS A 402 -6.59 15.75 3.63
C LYS A 402 -7.56 15.51 2.48
N ARG A 403 -7.81 16.52 1.64
CA ARG A 403 -8.70 16.39 0.47
C ARG A 403 -8.11 15.53 -0.63
N GLU A 404 -6.78 15.57 -0.82
CA GLU A 404 -6.12 14.93 -1.96
C GLU A 404 -5.34 13.65 -1.60
N ARG A 405 -5.35 13.24 -0.33
CA ARG A 405 -4.49 12.18 0.20
C ARG A 405 -4.59 10.82 -0.50
N PHE A 406 -5.68 10.53 -1.21
CA PHE A 406 -5.90 9.30 -1.97
C PHE A 406 -5.78 9.48 -3.49
N ALA A 407 -5.41 10.67 -3.97
CA ALA A 407 -5.38 10.95 -5.40
C ALA A 407 -4.09 10.51 -6.12
N GLN A 408 -2.97 10.34 -5.40
CA GLN A 408 -1.66 10.07 -5.99
C GLN A 408 -1.60 8.82 -6.89
N PRO A 409 -2.24 7.69 -6.59
CA PRO A 409 -2.21 6.52 -7.47
C PRO A 409 -2.77 6.78 -8.88
N TYR A 410 -3.70 7.73 -9.01
CA TYR A 410 -4.23 8.15 -10.33
C TYR A 410 -3.18 8.90 -11.18
N LEU A 411 -2.26 9.66 -10.53
CA LEU A 411 -1.16 10.34 -11.23
C LEU A 411 -0.19 9.34 -11.85
N ARG A 412 0.05 8.20 -11.20
CA ARG A 412 0.90 7.12 -11.73
C ARG A 412 0.43 6.66 -13.11
N ASP A 413 -0.88 6.45 -13.30
CA ASP A 413 -1.44 6.01 -14.58
C ASP A 413 -1.17 7.02 -15.71
N THR A 414 -1.28 8.33 -15.39
CA THR A 414 -0.95 9.41 -16.31
C THR A 414 0.53 9.38 -16.70
N LEU A 415 1.42 9.20 -15.73
CA LEU A 415 2.87 9.14 -15.94
C LEU A 415 3.28 7.92 -16.80
N LEU A 416 2.71 6.75 -16.50
CA LEU A 416 2.92 5.54 -17.31
C LEU A 416 2.47 5.75 -18.77
N GLY A 417 1.37 6.48 -18.96
CA GLY A 417 0.83 6.80 -20.28
C GLY A 417 1.77 7.63 -21.16
N VAL A 418 2.73 8.32 -20.59
CA VAL A 418 3.68 9.17 -21.33
C VAL A 418 5.13 8.67 -21.25
N GLY A 419 5.33 7.42 -20.88
CA GLY A 419 6.67 6.80 -20.88
C GLY A 419 7.54 7.18 -19.69
N VAL A 420 6.92 7.48 -18.55
CA VAL A 420 7.62 7.70 -17.28
C VAL A 420 7.52 6.44 -16.42
N MET A 421 8.66 5.87 -16.04
CA MET A 421 8.74 4.87 -14.98
C MET A 421 8.47 5.54 -13.65
N VAL A 422 7.51 5.04 -12.90
CA VAL A 422 7.20 5.50 -11.53
C VAL A 422 6.87 4.32 -10.65
N ASP A 423 7.61 4.16 -9.56
CA ASP A 423 7.33 3.14 -8.56
C ASP A 423 7.78 3.60 -7.17
N THR A 424 7.50 2.76 -6.19
CA THR A 424 7.77 3.05 -4.78
C THR A 424 8.50 1.89 -4.11
N LEU A 425 9.30 2.24 -3.09
CA LEU A 425 9.94 1.31 -2.16
C LEU A 425 9.73 1.84 -0.74
N GLU A 426 9.66 0.94 0.20
CA GLU A 426 9.53 1.34 1.60
C GLU A 426 10.34 0.40 2.50
N THR A 427 10.81 0.95 3.61
CA THR A 427 11.61 0.26 4.61
C THR A 427 11.43 0.92 5.96
N ALA A 428 11.99 0.35 7.01
CA ALA A 428 12.06 0.97 8.34
C ALA A 428 13.37 0.63 9.03
N THR A 429 13.79 1.52 9.94
CA THR A 429 14.98 1.31 10.77
C THR A 429 14.90 2.17 12.05
N THR A 430 15.89 2.04 12.89
CA THR A 430 16.04 2.84 14.13
C THR A 430 16.38 4.30 13.82
N TRP A 431 16.11 5.23 14.75
CA TRP A 431 16.42 6.65 14.59
C TRP A 431 17.88 6.94 14.28
N SER A 432 18.80 6.22 14.90
CA SER A 432 20.24 6.39 14.68
C SER A 432 20.72 5.98 13.29
N ASN A 433 19.97 5.09 12.63
CA ASN A 433 20.31 4.58 11.30
C ASN A 433 19.43 5.18 10.18
N LEU A 434 18.48 6.07 10.51
CA LEU A 434 17.49 6.54 9.55
C LEU A 434 18.11 7.37 8.41
N LEU A 435 18.99 8.32 8.75
CA LEU A 435 19.65 9.17 7.75
C LEU A 435 20.69 8.39 6.92
N PRO A 436 21.57 7.56 7.48
CA PRO A 436 22.44 6.68 6.69
C PRO A 436 21.68 5.78 5.71
N LEU A 437 20.58 5.17 6.14
CA LEU A 437 19.75 4.34 5.27
C LEU A 437 19.10 5.17 4.13
N TYR A 438 18.56 6.35 4.44
CA TYR A 438 18.01 7.27 3.45
C TYR A 438 19.03 7.61 2.36
N GLU A 439 20.25 7.98 2.75
CA GLU A 439 21.34 8.35 1.84
C GLU A 439 21.75 7.16 0.95
N ALA A 440 21.97 5.99 1.55
CA ALA A 440 22.36 4.78 0.81
C ALA A 440 21.30 4.36 -0.22
N MET A 441 20.04 4.28 0.19
CA MET A 441 18.92 3.87 -0.65
C MET A 441 18.70 4.86 -1.81
N THR A 442 18.62 6.16 -1.53
CA THR A 442 18.36 7.17 -2.57
C THR A 442 19.52 7.27 -3.57
N ALA A 443 20.76 7.13 -3.11
CA ALA A 443 21.94 7.10 -3.98
C ALA A 443 21.91 5.87 -4.92
N ALA A 444 21.59 4.69 -4.40
CA ALA A 444 21.51 3.46 -5.18
C ALA A 444 20.42 3.55 -6.26
N ILE A 445 19.23 4.04 -5.92
CA ILE A 445 18.12 4.25 -6.86
C ILE A 445 18.54 5.21 -7.98
N ARG A 446 19.10 6.39 -7.65
CA ARG A 446 19.54 7.36 -8.66
C ARG A 446 20.63 6.79 -9.58
N ALA A 447 21.58 6.03 -9.03
CA ALA A 447 22.62 5.38 -9.81
C ALA A 447 22.02 4.34 -10.78
N ALA A 448 21.11 3.48 -10.31
CA ALA A 448 20.46 2.45 -11.12
C ALA A 448 19.62 3.05 -12.25
N ILE A 449 18.84 4.12 -11.99
CA ILE A 449 18.07 4.82 -13.03
C ILE A 449 19.01 5.35 -14.14
N ARG A 450 20.12 6.01 -13.77
CA ARG A 450 21.10 6.50 -14.75
C ARG A 450 21.73 5.38 -15.54
N ASN A 451 22.17 4.33 -14.88
CA ASN A 451 22.88 3.20 -15.50
C ASN A 451 21.99 2.41 -16.47
N THR A 452 20.68 2.46 -16.28
CA THR A 452 19.69 1.82 -17.16
C THR A 452 19.11 2.76 -18.22
N GLY A 453 19.68 3.95 -18.41
CA GLY A 453 19.24 4.90 -19.44
C GLY A 453 17.98 5.70 -19.09
N GLY A 454 17.54 5.66 -17.83
CA GLY A 454 16.35 6.36 -17.31
C GLY A 454 16.53 7.88 -17.10
N GLY A 455 17.67 8.45 -17.51
CA GLY A 455 18.01 9.85 -17.30
C GLY A 455 18.55 10.12 -15.90
N PRO A 456 18.51 11.37 -15.41
CA PRO A 456 19.02 11.72 -14.07
C PRO A 456 18.23 11.04 -12.94
N GLY A 457 16.95 10.71 -13.19
CA GLY A 457 16.02 10.20 -12.20
C GLY A 457 15.61 11.25 -11.17
N TYR A 458 14.36 11.18 -10.71
CA TYR A 458 13.86 11.98 -9.61
C TYR A 458 13.48 11.05 -8.47
N VAL A 459 14.13 11.19 -7.32
CA VAL A 459 13.96 10.30 -6.16
C VAL A 459 13.57 11.15 -4.98
N MET A 460 12.39 10.94 -4.46
CA MET A 460 11.79 11.69 -3.36
C MET A 460 11.34 10.73 -2.25
N THR A 461 11.56 11.14 -1.01
CA THR A 461 11.30 10.28 0.15
C THR A 461 10.51 11.01 1.21
N HIS A 462 9.58 10.32 1.86
CA HIS A 462 9.03 10.80 3.11
C HIS A 462 9.25 9.81 4.24
N ILE A 463 9.36 10.35 5.46
CA ILE A 463 9.39 9.64 6.71
C ILE A 463 7.98 9.65 7.27
N SER A 464 7.44 8.47 7.53
CA SER A 464 6.09 8.28 8.09
C SER A 464 6.07 7.08 9.03
N HIS A 465 4.92 6.76 9.62
CA HIS A 465 4.81 5.63 10.55
C HIS A 465 5.94 5.64 11.58
N ILE A 466 5.98 6.72 12.37
CA ILE A 466 7.04 6.93 13.35
C ILE A 466 6.75 6.21 14.67
N TYR A 467 7.81 5.72 15.29
CA TYR A 467 7.82 4.95 16.54
C TYR A 467 8.74 5.61 17.56
N PRO A 468 8.64 5.32 18.87
CA PRO A 468 9.63 5.81 19.85
C PRO A 468 11.07 5.41 19.51
N TRP A 469 11.28 4.29 18.83
CA TRP A 469 12.62 3.74 18.51
C TRP A 469 13.06 3.87 17.05
N GLY A 470 12.21 4.33 16.14
CA GLY A 470 12.55 4.44 14.72
C GLY A 470 11.40 4.96 13.86
N ALA A 471 11.56 4.88 12.54
CA ALA A 471 10.56 5.31 11.59
C ALA A 471 10.65 4.54 10.26
N SER A 472 9.62 4.64 9.43
CA SER A 472 9.68 4.15 8.06
C SER A 472 10.12 5.26 7.08
N LEU A 473 10.82 4.83 6.03
CA LEU A 473 11.13 5.60 4.84
C LEU A 473 10.26 5.08 3.70
N TYR A 474 9.57 5.97 3.00
CA TYR A 474 8.79 5.67 1.81
C TYR A 474 9.35 6.48 0.64
N THR A 475 9.94 5.81 -0.32
CA THR A 475 10.63 6.45 -1.43
C THR A 475 9.86 6.22 -2.72
N THR A 476 9.55 7.30 -3.42
CA THR A 476 9.01 7.31 -4.78
C THR A 476 10.13 7.70 -5.74
N PHE A 477 10.28 6.96 -6.81
CA PHE A 477 11.25 7.28 -7.85
C PHE A 477 10.60 7.36 -9.23
N LEU A 478 11.12 8.29 -10.02
CA LEU A 478 10.71 8.51 -11.39
C LEU A 478 11.93 8.47 -12.31
N GLY A 479 11.76 7.89 -13.49
CA GLY A 479 12.78 7.87 -14.55
C GLY A 479 12.12 7.79 -15.91
N ARG A 480 12.87 8.11 -16.97
CA ARG A 480 12.40 7.90 -18.33
C ARG A 480 12.38 6.40 -18.63
N GLN A 481 11.28 5.89 -19.18
CA GLN A 481 11.23 4.52 -19.70
C GLN A 481 12.15 4.34 -20.89
N VAL A 482 12.85 3.21 -20.94
CA VAL A 482 13.59 2.76 -22.12
C VAL A 482 12.68 1.80 -22.90
N PRO A 483 12.22 2.19 -24.10
CA PRO A 483 11.25 1.39 -24.86
C PRO A 483 11.77 -0.03 -25.15
N GLY A 484 10.95 -1.02 -24.80
CA GLY A 484 11.27 -2.45 -24.90
C GLY A 484 12.05 -3.04 -23.73
N GLU A 485 12.57 -2.19 -22.81
CA GLU A 485 13.35 -2.61 -21.65
C GLU A 485 12.68 -2.20 -20.31
N GLU A 486 11.43 -1.76 -20.36
CA GLU A 486 10.73 -1.14 -19.21
C GLU A 486 10.79 -2.01 -17.95
N ILE A 487 10.60 -3.32 -18.10
CA ILE A 487 10.59 -4.27 -16.98
C ILE A 487 12.02 -4.58 -16.50
N ALA A 488 12.97 -4.78 -17.43
CA ALA A 488 14.37 -5.02 -17.08
C ALA A 488 14.99 -3.81 -16.38
N GLN A 489 14.69 -2.60 -16.89
CA GLN A 489 15.07 -1.33 -16.28
C GLN A 489 14.54 -1.22 -14.84
N TRP A 490 13.25 -1.47 -14.65
CA TRP A 490 12.62 -1.42 -13.34
C TRP A 490 13.23 -2.44 -12.37
N TRP A 491 13.48 -3.68 -12.83
CA TRP A 491 14.11 -4.70 -12.00
C TRP A 491 15.50 -4.28 -11.54
N ALA A 492 16.33 -3.71 -12.40
CA ALA A 492 17.65 -3.24 -12.03
C ALA A 492 17.60 -2.15 -10.95
N VAL A 493 16.62 -1.25 -11.01
CA VAL A 493 16.41 -0.22 -9.97
C VAL A 493 15.92 -0.87 -8.67
N LYS A 494 14.96 -1.79 -8.76
CA LYS A 494 14.40 -2.51 -7.61
C LYS A 494 15.47 -3.31 -6.86
N GLU A 495 16.29 -4.05 -7.60
CA GLU A 495 17.43 -4.83 -7.10
C GLU A 495 18.43 -3.96 -6.34
N ALA A 496 18.95 -2.94 -7.01
CA ALA A 496 19.95 -2.04 -6.42
C ALA A 496 19.41 -1.35 -5.15
N ALA A 497 18.14 -0.96 -5.15
CA ALA A 497 17.51 -0.33 -3.99
C ALA A 497 17.35 -1.32 -2.82
N THR A 498 16.87 -2.53 -3.08
CA THR A 498 16.63 -3.56 -2.06
C THR A 498 17.95 -4.02 -1.43
N GLU A 499 18.99 -4.23 -2.25
CA GLU A 499 20.33 -4.57 -1.76
C GLU A 499 20.93 -3.45 -0.89
N ALA A 500 20.76 -2.20 -1.30
CA ALA A 500 21.22 -1.06 -0.51
C ALA A 500 20.46 -0.93 0.83
N ILE A 501 19.14 -1.19 0.84
CA ILE A 501 18.31 -1.21 2.05
C ILE A 501 18.84 -2.26 3.04
N LEU A 502 19.02 -3.49 2.60
CA LEU A 502 19.48 -4.59 3.44
C LEU A 502 20.91 -4.36 3.94
N ALA A 503 21.81 -3.94 3.05
CA ALA A 503 23.21 -3.64 3.41
C ALA A 503 23.32 -2.49 4.42
N ALA A 504 22.41 -1.52 4.38
CA ALA A 504 22.35 -0.39 5.31
C ALA A 504 21.52 -0.68 6.58
N GLY A 505 21.05 -1.92 6.80
CA GLY A 505 20.33 -2.32 8.01
C GLY A 505 18.88 -1.83 8.07
N GLY A 506 18.25 -1.64 6.92
CA GLY A 506 16.81 -1.47 6.78
C GLY A 506 16.10 -2.81 6.71
N THR A 507 14.81 -2.86 7.07
CA THR A 507 13.97 -4.05 6.83
C THR A 507 13.56 -4.15 5.35
N LEU A 508 13.39 -5.35 4.86
CA LEU A 508 12.99 -5.62 3.47
C LEU A 508 11.64 -5.00 3.10
N SER A 509 10.71 -4.95 4.04
CA SER A 509 9.42 -4.28 3.90
C SER A 509 8.87 -3.89 5.27
N HIS A 510 8.27 -2.69 5.36
CA HIS A 510 7.57 -2.23 6.56
C HIS A 510 6.05 -2.51 6.47
N HIS A 511 5.44 -2.42 5.27
CA HIS A 511 3.98 -2.53 5.14
C HIS A 511 3.44 -2.97 3.76
N HIS A 512 4.29 -3.17 2.75
CA HIS A 512 3.84 -3.68 1.45
C HIS A 512 3.77 -5.21 1.39
N GLY A 513 4.40 -5.90 2.34
CA GLY A 513 4.59 -7.34 2.32
C GLY A 513 5.85 -7.73 1.54
N ILE A 514 5.95 -9.00 1.21
CA ILE A 514 7.08 -9.59 0.47
C ILE A 514 6.65 -9.92 -0.97
N GLY A 515 5.45 -10.50 -1.15
CA GLY A 515 4.97 -10.92 -2.45
C GLY A 515 5.88 -11.94 -3.12
N ARG A 516 5.89 -11.91 -4.46
CA ARG A 516 6.86 -12.62 -5.30
C ARG A 516 8.13 -11.80 -5.51
N ASP A 517 7.98 -10.48 -5.55
CA ASP A 517 9.05 -9.59 -5.97
C ASP A 517 10.19 -9.50 -4.96
N HIS A 518 9.92 -9.69 -3.67
CA HIS A 518 10.91 -9.66 -2.60
C HIS A 518 11.24 -11.06 -2.03
N ALA A 519 10.57 -12.13 -2.45
CA ALA A 519 10.73 -13.48 -1.87
C ALA A 519 12.19 -13.95 -1.87
N ARG A 520 12.97 -13.66 -2.93
CA ARG A 520 14.39 -14.03 -3.05
C ARG A 520 15.29 -13.43 -1.95
N TRP A 521 14.91 -12.29 -1.36
CA TRP A 521 15.66 -11.65 -0.27
C TRP A 521 15.15 -11.99 1.13
N LEU A 522 14.08 -12.78 1.25
CA LEU A 522 13.53 -13.13 2.57
C LEU A 522 14.57 -13.82 3.46
N ARG A 523 15.49 -14.57 2.86
CA ARG A 523 16.55 -15.25 3.60
C ARG A 523 17.52 -14.28 4.29
N GLU A 524 17.80 -13.14 3.69
CA GLU A 524 18.62 -12.07 4.27
C GLU A 524 17.91 -11.41 5.46
N GLU A 525 16.58 -11.28 5.39
CA GLU A 525 15.77 -10.69 6.45
C GLU A 525 15.63 -11.60 7.68
N VAL A 526 15.25 -12.87 7.47
CA VAL A 526 14.88 -13.77 8.59
C VAL A 526 15.92 -14.85 8.87
N GLY A 527 16.95 -14.95 8.07
CA GLY A 527 17.99 -15.99 8.16
C GLY A 527 17.51 -17.38 7.69
N PRO A 528 18.43 -18.32 7.47
CA PRO A 528 18.11 -19.66 6.91
C PRO A 528 17.21 -20.50 7.84
N VAL A 529 17.34 -20.33 9.16
CA VAL A 529 16.50 -21.04 10.13
C VAL A 529 15.09 -20.44 10.14
N GLY A 530 14.96 -19.11 10.02
CA GLY A 530 13.68 -18.42 9.92
C GLY A 530 12.90 -18.87 8.68
N VAL A 531 13.55 -18.94 7.52
CA VAL A 531 12.92 -19.48 6.29
C VAL A 531 12.43 -20.91 6.51
N LYS A 532 13.23 -21.77 7.14
CA LYS A 532 12.81 -23.15 7.43
C LYS A 532 11.60 -23.22 8.36
N VAL A 533 11.52 -22.34 9.37
CA VAL A 533 10.34 -22.26 10.25
C VAL A 533 9.09 -21.89 9.43
N LEU A 534 9.18 -20.88 8.57
CA LEU A 534 8.06 -20.46 7.73
C LEU A 534 7.64 -21.57 6.75
N GLN A 535 8.59 -22.30 6.16
CA GLN A 535 8.32 -23.46 5.30
C GLN A 535 7.59 -24.57 6.04
N VAL A 536 7.99 -24.89 7.29
CA VAL A 536 7.30 -25.90 8.12
C VAL A 536 5.88 -25.46 8.47
N VAL A 537 5.68 -24.19 8.82
CA VAL A 537 4.33 -23.64 9.06
C VAL A 537 3.46 -23.77 7.80
N LYS A 538 3.98 -23.35 6.64
CA LYS A 538 3.30 -23.50 5.35
C LYS A 538 2.92 -24.95 5.06
N ALA A 539 3.88 -25.87 5.13
CA ALA A 539 3.65 -27.30 4.88
C ALA A 539 2.67 -27.94 5.87
N THR A 540 2.58 -27.45 7.10
CA THR A 540 1.62 -27.92 8.10
C THR A 540 0.19 -27.47 7.79
N LEU A 541 0.01 -26.23 7.36
CA LEU A 541 -1.31 -25.63 7.10
C LEU A 541 -1.81 -25.88 5.68
N ASP A 542 -0.89 -26.08 4.74
CA ASP A 542 -1.17 -26.34 3.34
C ASP A 542 -0.26 -27.48 2.81
N PRO A 543 -0.52 -28.72 3.20
CA PRO A 543 0.33 -29.86 2.81
C PRO A 543 0.28 -30.17 1.31
N THR A 544 -0.74 -29.73 0.60
CA THR A 544 -0.88 -29.89 -0.85
C THR A 544 -0.20 -28.76 -1.65
N GLY A 545 0.22 -27.68 -0.99
CA GLY A 545 0.87 -26.55 -1.65
C GLY A 545 -0.03 -25.79 -2.62
N ILE A 546 -1.34 -25.72 -2.36
CA ILE A 546 -2.30 -25.04 -3.25
C ILE A 546 -2.50 -23.58 -2.92
N MET A 547 -2.14 -23.14 -1.70
CA MET A 547 -2.41 -21.78 -1.25
C MET A 547 -1.30 -20.81 -1.66
N ASN A 548 -1.60 -19.96 -2.62
CA ASN A 548 -0.77 -18.84 -3.11
C ASN A 548 0.73 -19.17 -3.26
N PRO A 549 1.08 -20.21 -4.03
CA PRO A 549 2.46 -20.69 -4.13
C PRO A 549 3.41 -19.64 -4.75
N GLY A 550 4.68 -19.62 -4.31
CA GLY A 550 5.72 -18.70 -4.76
C GLY A 550 5.60 -17.26 -4.21
N VAL A 551 4.64 -17.00 -3.34
CA VAL A 551 4.52 -15.75 -2.56
C VAL A 551 5.16 -15.97 -1.20
N LEU A 552 5.85 -14.96 -0.67
CA LEU A 552 6.58 -14.97 0.62
C LEU A 552 7.77 -15.96 0.62
N LEU A 553 7.56 -17.16 0.17
CA LEU A 553 8.57 -18.24 0.10
C LEU A 553 8.80 -18.61 -1.37
N GLU A 554 10.06 -18.65 -1.79
CA GLU A 554 10.41 -19.21 -3.10
C GLU A 554 10.03 -20.70 -3.15
N GLU A 555 9.53 -21.14 -4.28
CA GLU A 555 9.35 -22.57 -4.54
C GLU A 555 10.73 -23.23 -4.69
N SER A 556 10.97 -24.30 -3.92
CA SER A 556 12.23 -25.06 -3.92
C SER A 556 12.39 -25.91 -5.18
#